data_7f721924fc435501be9198adb0f3e801
#
_entry.id   7f721924fc435501be9198adb0f3e801
#
_cell.length_a   1.000
_cell.length_b   1.000
_cell.length_c   1.000
_cell.angle_alpha   90.00
_cell.angle_beta   90.00
_cell.angle_gamma   90.00
#
_symmetry.space_group_name_H-M   'P 1'
#
loop_
_entity.id
_entity.type
_entity.pdbx_description
1 polymer ?
#
loop_
_entity_poly.entity_id
_entity_poly.type
_entity_poly.pdbx_seq_one_letter_code
_entity_poly.pdbx_strand_id
1 'polypeptide(L)'
;MKKSTVTKALLLFLIFSLNIFSEKLELNLTKGSTYLQRISASSVISQNIGGQAFDMTMGITGLTAFEIKSIENSVYQMDVYYKELGISVDFFGSSMEFNSLKDDINDMTSKILKNMTNQKFSLKMNKAGKVLEIKGVDNLYSNLFAGVEGISQEEKDQITDQMKNSFGEESFKSNIEMAAPAFPEKNVKVGEQWTVNTKVNSGFTLNVNSNYTLKEVTKDSYILEVVSTISTGDEFNEMNGMFVKYDLDGTM
;
A
#
# COMPACT_ATOMS: atom_id res chain seq x y z
N MET A 1 -22.03 74.81 -23.67
CA MET A 1 -21.90 73.54 -24.39
C MET A 1 -20.77 72.76 -23.77
N LYS A 2 -21.09 71.78 -22.92
CA LYS A 2 -20.09 70.87 -22.30
C LYS A 2 -20.16 69.51 -23.03
N LYS A 3 -19.06 69.16 -23.71
CA LYS A 3 -18.94 67.81 -24.34
C LYS A 3 -18.63 66.77 -23.28
N SER A 4 -19.53 65.81 -23.14
CA SER A 4 -19.34 64.63 -22.31
C SER A 4 -18.46 63.64 -23.09
N THR A 5 -17.30 63.32 -22.54
CA THR A 5 -16.40 62.27 -23.04
C THR A 5 -16.77 60.97 -22.37
N VAL A 6 -17.38 60.06 -23.11
CA VAL A 6 -17.69 58.70 -22.66
C VAL A 6 -16.44 57.85 -22.81
N THR A 7 -15.77 57.55 -21.72
CA THR A 7 -14.64 56.62 -21.67
C THR A 7 -15.18 55.18 -21.70
N LYS A 8 -15.01 54.49 -22.83
CA LYS A 8 -15.29 53.07 -22.97
C LYS A 8 -14.20 52.30 -22.23
N ALA A 9 -14.51 51.77 -21.02
CA ALA A 9 -13.69 50.80 -20.34
C ALA A 9 -13.80 49.47 -21.09
N LEU A 10 -12.74 49.09 -21.78
CA LEU A 10 -12.60 47.77 -22.41
C LEU A 10 -12.24 46.77 -21.33
N LEU A 11 -13.23 46.01 -20.85
CA LEU A 11 -13.05 44.91 -19.90
C LEU A 11 -12.40 43.76 -20.67
N LEU A 12 -11.07 43.62 -20.56
CA LEU A 12 -10.32 42.50 -21.12
C LEU A 12 -10.56 41.28 -20.21
N PHE A 13 -11.55 40.49 -20.57
CA PHE A 13 -11.75 39.15 -19.98
C PHE A 13 -10.58 38.27 -20.46
N LEU A 14 -9.54 38.13 -19.65
CA LEU A 14 -8.52 37.11 -19.81
C LEU A 14 -9.20 35.75 -19.56
N ILE A 15 -9.72 35.17 -20.64
CA ILE A 15 -10.13 33.77 -20.62
C ILE A 15 -8.84 32.96 -20.49
N PHE A 16 -8.49 32.63 -19.26
CA PHE A 16 -7.58 31.54 -19.00
C PHE A 16 -8.25 30.29 -19.58
N SER A 17 -7.88 29.94 -20.79
CA SER A 17 -8.19 28.62 -21.34
C SER A 17 -7.47 27.60 -20.48
N LEU A 18 -8.15 27.14 -19.42
CA LEU A 18 -7.81 25.89 -18.77
C LEU A 18 -7.86 24.84 -19.89
N ASN A 19 -6.69 24.41 -20.33
CA ASN A 19 -6.60 23.24 -21.19
C ASN A 19 -7.19 22.08 -20.42
N ILE A 20 -8.50 21.85 -20.65
CA ILE A 20 -9.24 20.74 -20.05
C ILE A 20 -8.85 19.48 -20.86
N PHE A 21 -7.59 19.08 -20.78
CA PHE A 21 -7.18 17.80 -21.30
C PHE A 21 -7.75 16.73 -20.37
N SER A 22 -8.64 15.93 -20.92
CA SER A 22 -9.09 14.70 -20.30
C SER A 22 -8.10 13.62 -20.69
N GLU A 23 -7.50 12.96 -19.72
CA GLU A 23 -6.44 11.97 -19.93
C GLU A 23 -6.85 10.61 -19.38
N LYS A 24 -6.47 9.58 -20.10
CA LYS A 24 -6.58 8.21 -19.60
C LYS A 24 -5.39 7.95 -18.71
N LEU A 25 -5.65 7.79 -17.41
CA LEU A 25 -4.60 7.45 -16.46
C LEU A 25 -4.24 5.98 -16.63
N GLU A 26 -2.96 5.71 -16.79
CA GLU A 26 -2.44 4.34 -16.86
C GLU A 26 -0.97 4.28 -16.44
N LEU A 27 -0.56 3.11 -15.95
CA LEU A 27 0.86 2.84 -15.75
C LEU A 27 1.57 2.79 -17.10
N ASN A 28 2.71 3.46 -17.19
CA ASN A 28 3.56 3.44 -18.37
C ASN A 28 4.96 2.96 -18.00
N LEU A 29 5.08 1.64 -17.76
CA LEU A 29 6.30 1.01 -17.31
C LEU A 29 7.10 0.50 -18.49
N THR A 30 8.43 0.52 -18.38
CA THR A 30 9.36 0.13 -19.45
C THR A 30 9.96 -1.24 -19.15
N LYS A 31 9.98 -2.14 -20.15
CA LYS A 31 10.65 -3.44 -20.02
C LYS A 31 12.14 -3.27 -19.70
N GLY A 32 12.62 -4.06 -18.76
CA GLY A 32 14.01 -4.05 -18.27
C GLY A 32 14.28 -2.98 -17.20
N SER A 33 13.32 -2.10 -16.92
CA SER A 33 13.45 -1.12 -15.86
C SER A 33 13.03 -1.68 -14.50
N THR A 34 13.59 -1.11 -13.43
CA THR A 34 13.19 -1.37 -12.05
C THR A 34 12.59 -0.10 -11.45
N TYR A 35 11.37 -0.21 -10.97
CA TYR A 35 10.66 0.86 -10.27
C TYR A 35 10.69 0.58 -8.78
N LEU A 36 10.84 1.63 -7.98
CA LEU A 36 10.89 1.53 -6.52
C LEU A 36 9.65 2.19 -5.92
N GLN A 37 9.02 1.50 -4.98
CA GLN A 37 7.93 2.03 -4.17
C GLN A 37 8.36 2.07 -2.72
N ARG A 38 8.33 3.25 -2.10
CA ARG A 38 8.51 3.41 -0.66
C ARG A 38 7.15 3.57 0.00
N ILE A 39 6.93 2.79 1.04
CA ILE A 39 5.74 2.87 1.89
C ILE A 39 6.18 3.26 3.29
N SER A 40 5.43 4.13 3.92
CA SER A 40 5.51 4.42 5.34
C SER A 40 4.08 4.56 5.85
N ALA A 41 3.71 3.71 6.79
CA ALA A 41 2.38 3.70 7.40
C ALA A 41 2.53 3.74 8.91
N SER A 42 1.59 4.39 9.59
CA SER A 42 1.50 4.40 11.04
C SER A 42 0.04 4.19 11.43
N SER A 43 -0.20 3.35 12.42
CA SER A 43 -1.52 3.10 12.97
C SER A 43 -1.50 3.20 14.49
N VAL A 44 -2.55 3.76 15.07
CA VAL A 44 -2.78 3.74 16.50
C VAL A 44 -3.87 2.69 16.77
N ILE A 45 -3.55 1.73 17.62
CA ILE A 45 -4.45 0.65 18.00
C ILE A 45 -4.85 0.89 19.46
N SER A 46 -6.12 1.25 19.67
CA SER A 46 -6.67 1.43 21.02
C SER A 46 -7.41 0.17 21.44
N GLN A 47 -7.03 -0.40 22.56
CA GLN A 47 -7.63 -1.60 23.12
C GLN A 47 -8.16 -1.34 24.53
N ASN A 48 -9.26 -1.97 24.88
CA ASN A 48 -9.79 -1.99 26.25
C ASN A 48 -9.68 -3.39 26.81
N ILE A 49 -8.80 -3.59 27.78
CA ILE A 49 -8.57 -4.88 28.43
C ILE A 49 -8.90 -4.73 29.93
N GLY A 50 -9.94 -5.43 30.38
CA GLY A 50 -10.35 -5.37 31.78
C GLY A 50 -10.80 -3.99 32.28
N GLY A 51 -11.30 -3.12 31.38
CA GLY A 51 -11.76 -1.77 31.71
C GLY A 51 -10.64 -0.70 31.63
N GLN A 52 -9.42 -1.06 31.27
CA GLN A 52 -8.33 -0.13 31.04
C GLN A 52 -8.08 0.04 29.53
N ALA A 53 -8.03 1.27 29.08
CA ALA A 53 -7.68 1.59 27.69
C ALA A 53 -6.16 1.61 27.52
N PHE A 54 -5.69 0.98 26.46
CA PHE A 54 -4.28 0.93 26.06
C PHE A 54 -4.15 1.37 24.61
N ASP A 55 -3.24 2.30 24.36
CA ASP A 55 -2.89 2.71 23.01
C ASP A 55 -1.52 2.12 22.64
N MET A 56 -1.44 1.55 21.46
CA MET A 56 -0.23 1.07 20.83
C MET A 56 -0.10 1.73 19.47
N THR A 57 1.05 2.35 19.19
CA THR A 57 1.35 2.84 17.84
C THR A 57 2.22 1.83 17.13
N MET A 58 1.80 1.42 15.94
CA MET A 58 2.57 0.54 15.06
C MET A 58 2.96 1.30 13.80
N GLY A 59 4.24 1.30 13.47
CA GLY A 59 4.78 1.83 12.22
C GLY A 59 5.29 0.71 11.33
N ILE A 60 5.07 0.84 10.02
CA ILE A 60 5.61 -0.06 9.00
C ILE A 60 6.28 0.78 7.94
N THR A 61 7.50 0.41 7.56
CA THR A 61 8.24 1.01 6.44
C THR A 61 8.69 -0.07 5.48
N GLY A 62 8.70 0.24 4.19
CA GLY A 62 9.15 -0.69 3.17
C GLY A 62 9.68 0.00 1.93
N LEU A 63 10.69 -0.59 1.29
CA LEU A 63 11.13 -0.26 -0.05
C LEU A 63 10.99 -1.50 -0.92
N THR A 64 10.04 -1.46 -1.85
CA THR A 64 9.74 -2.56 -2.76
C THR A 64 10.27 -2.24 -4.15
N ALA A 65 10.90 -3.21 -4.80
CA ALA A 65 11.36 -3.13 -6.18
C ALA A 65 10.45 -3.95 -7.10
N PHE A 66 10.07 -3.35 -8.23
CA PHE A 66 9.30 -3.94 -9.31
C PHE A 66 10.17 -3.98 -10.57
N GLU A 67 10.70 -5.13 -10.90
CA GLU A 67 11.58 -5.35 -12.06
C GLU A 67 10.75 -5.83 -13.26
N ILE A 68 10.57 -5.02 -14.30
CA ILE A 68 9.71 -5.32 -15.44
C ILE A 68 10.40 -6.32 -16.39
N LYS A 69 9.92 -7.55 -16.43
CA LYS A 69 10.50 -8.64 -17.24
C LYS A 69 9.96 -8.66 -18.65
N SER A 70 8.65 -8.55 -18.81
CA SER A 70 8.01 -8.46 -20.13
C SER A 70 6.74 -7.62 -20.10
N ILE A 71 6.30 -7.20 -21.28
CA ILE A 71 5.03 -6.49 -21.49
C ILE A 71 4.34 -7.20 -22.66
N GLU A 72 3.21 -7.85 -22.39
CA GLU A 72 2.45 -8.60 -23.38
C GLU A 72 0.96 -8.27 -23.26
N ASN A 73 0.33 -7.89 -24.36
CA ASN A 73 -1.10 -7.55 -24.39
C ASN A 73 -1.53 -6.53 -23.30
N SER A 74 -0.71 -5.49 -23.07
CA SER A 74 -0.92 -4.47 -22.03
C SER A 74 -0.88 -5.02 -20.59
N VAL A 75 -0.26 -6.19 -20.38
CA VAL A 75 0.01 -6.79 -19.08
C VAL A 75 1.52 -6.75 -18.83
N TYR A 76 1.88 -6.20 -17.69
CA TYR A 76 3.23 -6.21 -17.16
C TYR A 76 3.47 -7.52 -16.42
N GLN A 77 4.55 -8.22 -16.77
CA GLN A 77 5.09 -9.33 -15.98
C GLN A 77 6.33 -8.82 -15.28
N MET A 78 6.40 -8.97 -13.97
CA MET A 78 7.47 -8.40 -13.16
C MET A 78 7.90 -9.33 -12.03
N ASP A 79 9.17 -9.23 -11.67
CA ASP A 79 9.67 -9.75 -10.41
C ASP A 79 9.53 -8.64 -9.36
N VAL A 80 9.02 -9.01 -8.19
CA VAL A 80 8.83 -8.11 -7.06
C VAL A 80 9.65 -8.63 -5.88
N TYR A 81 10.32 -7.74 -5.16
CA TYR A 81 11.06 -8.09 -3.96
C TYR A 81 11.23 -6.87 -3.04
N TYR A 82 11.32 -7.13 -1.77
CA TYR A 82 11.63 -6.10 -0.78
C TYR A 82 13.12 -5.82 -0.76
N LYS A 83 13.50 -4.55 -0.80
CA LYS A 83 14.87 -4.08 -0.57
C LYS A 83 15.10 -3.70 0.90
N GLU A 84 14.07 -3.13 1.52
CA GLU A 84 14.10 -2.68 2.91
C GLU A 84 12.75 -3.00 3.55
N LEU A 85 12.77 -3.43 4.80
CA LEU A 85 11.60 -3.63 5.65
C LEU A 85 11.90 -3.08 7.04
N GLY A 86 10.93 -2.43 7.66
CA GLY A 86 11.03 -1.94 9.02
C GLY A 86 9.67 -1.98 9.73
N ILE A 87 9.72 -2.22 11.03
CA ILE A 87 8.58 -2.21 11.93
C ILE A 87 8.97 -1.41 13.17
N SER A 88 8.10 -0.52 13.61
CA SER A 88 8.22 0.13 14.91
C SER A 88 6.98 -0.13 15.74
N VAL A 89 7.14 -0.27 17.04
CA VAL A 89 6.05 -0.47 17.99
C VAL A 89 6.31 0.42 19.21
N ASP A 90 5.40 1.35 19.47
CA ASP A 90 5.39 2.18 20.67
C ASP A 90 4.27 1.70 21.58
N PHE A 91 4.63 1.25 22.77
CA PHE A 91 3.72 0.70 23.74
C PHE A 91 4.17 1.10 25.17
N PHE A 92 3.28 1.70 25.94
CA PHE A 92 3.54 2.19 27.31
C PHE A 92 4.79 3.07 27.46
N GLY A 93 5.08 3.92 26.45
CA GLY A 93 6.24 4.81 26.47
C GLY A 93 7.56 4.11 26.16
N SER A 94 7.52 2.83 25.82
CA SER A 94 8.67 2.09 25.28
C SER A 94 8.54 2.00 23.78
N SER A 95 9.60 2.37 23.06
CA SER A 95 9.67 2.26 21.59
C SER A 95 10.62 1.12 21.22
N MET A 96 10.14 0.25 20.34
CA MET A 96 10.93 -0.82 19.73
C MET A 96 10.97 -0.58 18.22
N GLU A 97 12.14 -0.67 17.63
CA GLU A 97 12.34 -0.51 16.19
C GLU A 97 13.15 -1.67 15.63
N PHE A 98 12.59 -2.33 14.64
CA PHE A 98 13.17 -3.44 13.91
C PHE A 98 13.36 -3.04 12.44
N ASN A 99 14.52 -3.36 11.88
CA ASN A 99 14.86 -2.92 10.52
C ASN A 99 15.77 -3.94 9.83
N SER A 100 15.43 -4.30 8.60
CA SER A 100 16.20 -5.25 7.78
C SER A 100 17.65 -4.81 7.47
N LEU A 101 17.96 -3.53 7.67
CA LEU A 101 19.30 -2.98 7.46
C LEU A 101 20.19 -3.05 8.72
N LYS A 102 19.62 -3.41 9.89
CA LYS A 102 20.40 -3.61 11.11
C LYS A 102 21.23 -4.90 11.03
N ASP A 103 22.46 -4.81 11.48
CA ASP A 103 23.38 -5.95 11.60
C ASP A 103 23.55 -6.42 13.06
N ASP A 104 22.55 -6.20 13.92
CA ASP A 104 22.57 -6.68 15.29
C ASP A 104 22.25 -8.16 15.34
N ILE A 105 23.20 -8.97 15.79
CA ILE A 105 23.07 -10.42 15.90
C ILE A 105 22.00 -10.84 16.94
N ASN A 106 21.72 -9.97 17.91
CA ASN A 106 20.75 -10.22 18.98
C ASN A 106 19.33 -9.76 18.62
N ASP A 107 19.18 -8.97 17.56
CA ASP A 107 17.87 -8.52 17.07
C ASP A 107 17.29 -9.54 16.09
N MET A 108 16.63 -10.56 16.66
CA MET A 108 15.99 -11.64 15.90
C MET A 108 14.99 -11.12 14.89
N THR A 109 14.16 -10.15 15.26
CA THR A 109 13.12 -9.61 14.38
C THR A 109 13.74 -8.90 13.18
N SER A 110 14.75 -8.06 13.39
CA SER A 110 15.47 -7.42 12.29
C SER A 110 16.14 -8.44 11.37
N LYS A 111 16.67 -9.55 11.92
CA LYS A 111 17.24 -10.64 11.13
C LYS A 111 16.20 -11.37 10.28
N ILE A 112 15.02 -11.62 10.83
CA ILE A 112 13.89 -12.19 10.07
C ILE A 112 13.49 -11.25 8.94
N LEU A 113 13.32 -9.95 9.20
CA LEU A 113 13.03 -8.96 8.17
C LEU A 113 14.11 -8.92 7.07
N LYS A 114 15.39 -9.03 7.45
CA LYS A 114 16.51 -9.11 6.52
C LYS A 114 16.43 -10.37 5.64
N ASN A 115 16.06 -11.51 6.20
CA ASN A 115 15.92 -12.76 5.45
C ASN A 115 14.78 -12.72 4.43
N MET A 116 13.75 -11.89 4.64
CA MET A 116 12.67 -11.65 3.68
C MET A 116 13.11 -10.74 2.53
N THR A 117 14.18 -9.95 2.69
CA THR A 117 14.62 -9.06 1.62
C THR A 117 15.26 -9.82 0.46
N ASN A 118 15.15 -9.26 -0.75
CA ASN A 118 15.68 -9.80 -1.99
C ASN A 118 15.13 -11.18 -2.42
N GLN A 119 14.14 -11.71 -1.69
CA GLN A 119 13.38 -12.89 -2.12
C GLN A 119 12.36 -12.47 -3.18
N LYS A 120 12.48 -13.04 -4.38
CA LYS A 120 11.66 -12.66 -5.52
C LYS A 120 10.38 -13.49 -5.61
N PHE A 121 9.28 -12.83 -5.91
CA PHE A 121 8.03 -13.44 -6.36
C PHE A 121 7.57 -12.77 -7.65
N SER A 122 6.71 -13.42 -8.41
CA SER A 122 6.23 -12.92 -9.69
C SER A 122 4.87 -12.27 -9.58
N LEU A 123 4.66 -11.18 -10.33
CA LEU A 123 3.43 -10.42 -10.39
C LEU A 123 3.05 -10.15 -11.85
N LYS A 124 1.76 -10.32 -12.18
CA LYS A 124 1.16 -9.80 -13.40
C LYS A 124 0.17 -8.70 -13.06
N MET A 125 0.33 -7.55 -13.70
CA MET A 125 -0.49 -6.36 -13.47
C MET A 125 -0.86 -5.73 -14.81
N ASN A 126 -2.10 -5.25 -14.94
CA ASN A 126 -2.48 -4.49 -16.12
C ASN A 126 -2.12 -3.00 -15.99
N LYS A 127 -2.32 -2.24 -17.05
CA LYS A 127 -2.03 -0.80 -17.08
C LYS A 127 -2.87 0.04 -16.10
N ALA A 128 -4.03 -0.46 -15.68
CA ALA A 128 -4.88 0.22 -14.68
C ALA A 128 -4.43 -0.03 -13.23
N GLY A 129 -3.33 -0.79 -13.01
CA GLY A 129 -2.85 -1.10 -11.67
C GLY A 129 -3.51 -2.34 -11.03
N LYS A 130 -4.39 -3.04 -11.77
CA LYS A 130 -5.05 -4.24 -11.25
C LYS A 130 -4.12 -5.45 -11.31
N VAL A 131 -3.98 -6.15 -10.20
CA VAL A 131 -3.22 -7.41 -10.11
C VAL A 131 -4.03 -8.55 -10.73
N LEU A 132 -3.46 -9.20 -11.72
CA LEU A 132 -4.07 -10.33 -12.43
C LEU A 132 -3.63 -11.67 -11.87
N GLU A 133 -2.37 -11.78 -11.49
CA GLU A 133 -1.77 -13.01 -10.95
C GLU A 133 -0.59 -12.65 -10.04
N ILE A 134 -0.42 -13.43 -8.97
CA ILE A 134 0.77 -13.39 -8.12
C ILE A 134 1.20 -14.84 -7.88
N LYS A 135 2.51 -15.09 -7.85
CA LYS A 135 3.05 -16.44 -7.63
C LYS A 135 4.40 -16.40 -6.93
N GLY A 136 4.64 -17.40 -6.12
CA GLY A 136 5.93 -17.61 -5.47
C GLY A 136 6.14 -16.74 -4.25
N VAL A 137 5.06 -16.25 -3.62
CA VAL A 137 5.12 -15.53 -2.34
C VAL A 137 5.77 -16.40 -1.26
N ASP A 138 5.63 -17.72 -1.33
CA ASP A 138 6.27 -18.67 -0.42
C ASP A 138 7.80 -18.54 -0.39
N ASN A 139 8.43 -18.01 -1.43
CA ASN A 139 9.87 -17.73 -1.45
C ASN A 139 10.29 -16.78 -0.34
N LEU A 140 9.40 -15.86 0.09
CA LEU A 140 9.65 -14.92 1.19
C LEU A 140 9.89 -15.65 2.51
N TYR A 141 9.32 -16.84 2.66
CA TYR A 141 9.35 -17.62 3.90
C TYR A 141 10.37 -18.75 3.88
N SER A 142 10.93 -19.09 2.73
CA SER A 142 11.82 -20.24 2.55
C SER A 142 13.07 -20.21 3.41
N ASN A 143 13.60 -19.00 3.71
CA ASN A 143 14.81 -18.80 4.49
C ASN A 143 14.58 -17.88 5.70
N LEU A 144 13.34 -17.78 6.17
CA LEU A 144 12.92 -16.82 7.19
C LEU A 144 13.82 -16.85 8.45
N PHE A 145 14.19 -18.05 8.90
CA PHE A 145 14.98 -18.27 10.10
C PHE A 145 16.45 -18.60 9.82
N ALA A 146 16.96 -18.31 8.63
CA ALA A 146 18.37 -18.55 8.33
C ALA A 146 19.29 -17.80 9.31
N GLY A 147 20.14 -18.56 10.03
CA GLY A 147 21.05 -18.02 11.05
C GLY A 147 20.34 -17.44 12.28
N VAL A 148 19.07 -17.70 12.51
CA VAL A 148 18.35 -17.38 13.75
C VAL A 148 18.51 -18.55 14.72
N GLU A 149 19.08 -18.28 15.90
CA GLU A 149 19.31 -19.26 16.96
C GLU A 149 18.28 -19.10 18.09
N GLY A 150 18.16 -20.11 18.94
CA GLY A 150 17.30 -20.07 20.13
C GLY A 150 15.82 -20.36 19.88
N ILE A 151 15.42 -20.70 18.65
CA ILE A 151 14.07 -21.12 18.30
C ILE A 151 14.11 -22.60 17.85
N SER A 152 13.25 -23.44 18.41
CA SER A 152 13.11 -24.84 17.99
C SER A 152 12.58 -24.97 16.56
N GLN A 153 12.78 -26.12 15.93
CA GLN A 153 12.25 -26.34 14.58
C GLN A 153 10.73 -26.28 14.56
N GLU A 154 10.07 -26.82 15.58
CA GLU A 154 8.61 -26.80 15.71
C GLU A 154 8.06 -25.36 15.78
N GLU A 155 8.70 -24.47 16.56
CA GLU A 155 8.31 -23.06 16.64
C GLU A 155 8.54 -22.35 15.29
N LYS A 156 9.65 -22.64 14.60
CA LYS A 156 9.91 -22.09 13.25
C LYS A 156 8.82 -22.49 12.27
N ASP A 157 8.44 -23.75 12.27
CA ASP A 157 7.40 -24.28 11.39
C ASP A 157 6.04 -23.63 11.71
N GLN A 158 5.66 -23.54 12.99
CA GLN A 158 4.43 -22.88 13.42
C GLN A 158 4.38 -21.40 12.99
N ILE A 159 5.45 -20.64 13.20
CA ILE A 159 5.52 -19.24 12.80
C ILE A 159 5.44 -19.10 11.27
N THR A 160 6.16 -19.98 10.54
CA THR A 160 6.13 -19.97 9.08
C THR A 160 4.73 -20.26 8.54
N ASP A 161 4.06 -21.24 9.07
CA ASP A 161 2.69 -21.60 8.68
C ASP A 161 1.69 -20.49 9.03
N GLN A 162 1.83 -19.87 10.19
CA GLN A 162 1.02 -18.73 10.56
C GLN A 162 1.23 -17.55 9.61
N MET A 163 2.49 -17.25 9.24
CA MET A 163 2.81 -16.21 8.28
C MET A 163 2.24 -16.50 6.88
N LYS A 164 2.37 -17.74 6.39
CA LYS A 164 1.79 -18.15 5.10
C LYS A 164 0.27 -18.03 5.10
N ASN A 165 -0.39 -18.42 6.18
CA ASN A 165 -1.84 -18.33 6.32
C ASN A 165 -2.33 -16.88 6.39
N SER A 166 -1.58 -16.01 7.10
CA SER A 166 -1.95 -14.59 7.27
C SER A 166 -1.55 -13.72 6.08
N PHE A 167 -0.45 -14.07 5.40
CA PHE A 167 0.18 -13.28 4.34
C PHE A 167 0.46 -14.12 3.08
N GLY A 168 -0.46 -15.01 2.71
CA GLY A 168 -0.38 -15.78 1.46
C GLY A 168 -0.64 -14.92 0.22
N GLU A 169 -0.66 -15.57 -0.96
CA GLU A 169 -0.78 -14.89 -2.25
C GLU A 169 -1.99 -13.95 -2.35
N GLU A 170 -3.15 -14.33 -1.80
CA GLU A 170 -4.36 -13.49 -1.83
C GLU A 170 -4.20 -12.22 -0.96
N SER A 171 -3.58 -12.34 0.21
CA SER A 171 -3.30 -11.19 1.08
C SER A 171 -2.27 -10.24 0.42
N PHE A 172 -1.22 -10.81 -0.18
CA PHE A 172 -0.25 -10.03 -0.94
C PHE A 172 -0.89 -9.31 -2.13
N LYS A 173 -1.76 -9.98 -2.88
CA LYS A 173 -2.51 -9.38 -3.97
C LYS A 173 -3.32 -8.18 -3.49
N SER A 174 -4.09 -8.36 -2.44
CA SER A 174 -4.92 -7.30 -1.85
C SER A 174 -4.07 -6.12 -1.36
N ASN A 175 -2.94 -6.38 -0.70
CA ASN A 175 -2.03 -5.34 -0.22
C ASN A 175 -1.38 -4.56 -1.37
N ILE A 176 -0.99 -5.23 -2.46
CA ILE A 176 -0.42 -4.57 -3.63
C ILE A 176 -1.50 -3.73 -4.33
N GLU A 177 -2.73 -4.25 -4.48
CA GLU A 177 -3.83 -3.51 -5.08
C GLU A 177 -4.25 -2.29 -4.24
N MET A 178 -4.16 -2.37 -2.91
CA MET A 178 -4.41 -1.23 -2.02
C MET A 178 -3.32 -0.16 -2.12
N ALA A 179 -2.06 -0.58 -2.28
CA ALA A 179 -0.91 0.32 -2.38
C ALA A 179 -0.67 0.85 -3.81
N ALA A 180 -1.23 0.21 -4.83
CA ALA A 180 -1.13 0.65 -6.21
C ALA A 180 -2.23 1.67 -6.53
N PRO A 181 -1.96 2.70 -7.36
CA PRO A 181 -3.02 3.58 -7.81
C PRO A 181 -4.02 2.81 -8.67
N ALA A 182 -5.27 2.79 -8.27
CA ALA A 182 -6.36 2.21 -9.06
C ALA A 182 -6.91 3.27 -10.01
N PHE A 183 -6.48 3.22 -11.26
CA PHE A 183 -6.91 4.18 -12.28
C PHE A 183 -8.30 3.83 -12.82
N PRO A 184 -9.16 4.85 -13.08
CA PRO A 184 -10.48 4.64 -13.66
C PRO A 184 -10.38 4.25 -15.14
N GLU A 185 -11.36 3.49 -15.62
CA GLU A 185 -11.42 3.12 -17.05
C GLU A 185 -11.70 4.32 -17.96
N LYS A 186 -12.41 5.32 -17.43
CA LYS A 186 -12.73 6.57 -18.15
C LYS A 186 -11.59 7.57 -18.07
N ASN A 187 -11.52 8.46 -19.05
CA ASN A 187 -10.64 9.61 -18.97
C ASN A 187 -11.09 10.54 -17.84
N VAL A 188 -10.12 11.15 -17.16
CA VAL A 188 -10.35 12.09 -16.07
C VAL A 188 -9.59 13.38 -16.28
N LYS A 189 -10.06 14.45 -15.64
CA LYS A 189 -9.47 15.80 -15.67
C LYS A 189 -8.88 16.13 -14.31
N VAL A 190 -7.95 17.05 -14.27
CA VAL A 190 -7.47 17.63 -13.01
C VAL A 190 -8.66 18.18 -12.21
N GLY A 191 -8.73 17.81 -10.94
CA GLY A 191 -9.85 18.09 -10.02
C GLY A 191 -10.97 17.05 -10.04
N GLU A 192 -11.00 16.14 -11.00
CA GLU A 192 -12.02 15.07 -11.05
C GLU A 192 -11.73 13.96 -10.04
N GLN A 193 -12.81 13.37 -9.53
CA GLN A 193 -12.77 12.33 -8.50
C GLN A 193 -13.33 11.01 -9.02
N TRP A 194 -12.83 9.91 -8.43
CA TRP A 194 -13.41 8.58 -8.61
C TRP A 194 -13.23 7.75 -7.34
N THR A 195 -14.10 6.78 -7.15
CA THR A 195 -14.11 5.91 -5.97
C THR A 195 -13.71 4.50 -6.36
N VAL A 196 -12.89 3.88 -5.53
CA VAL A 196 -12.49 2.48 -5.64
C VAL A 196 -12.83 1.77 -4.32
N ASN A 197 -13.52 0.64 -4.43
CA ASN A 197 -13.83 -0.22 -3.30
C ASN A 197 -12.94 -1.46 -3.37
N THR A 198 -12.15 -1.70 -2.34
CA THR A 198 -11.26 -2.85 -2.25
C THR A 198 -11.60 -3.65 -1.00
N LYS A 199 -11.63 -4.97 -1.12
CA LYS A 199 -11.67 -5.87 0.04
C LYS A 199 -10.28 -6.41 0.28
N VAL A 200 -9.79 -6.24 1.51
CA VAL A 200 -8.48 -6.75 1.95
C VAL A 200 -8.72 -7.88 2.92
N ASN A 201 -8.14 -9.04 2.63
CA ASN A 201 -8.19 -10.21 3.50
C ASN A 201 -6.81 -10.39 4.16
N SER A 202 -6.72 -10.05 5.45
CA SER A 202 -5.49 -10.16 6.24
C SER A 202 -5.83 -10.73 7.62
N GLY A 203 -6.20 -12.02 7.65
CA GLY A 203 -6.72 -12.67 8.85
C GLY A 203 -8.18 -12.30 9.18
N PHE A 204 -8.66 -11.15 8.72
CA PHE A 204 -10.05 -10.69 8.74
C PHE A 204 -10.30 -9.82 7.50
N THR A 205 -11.57 -9.63 7.15
CA THR A 205 -11.94 -8.85 5.96
C THR A 205 -12.09 -7.37 6.31
N LEU A 206 -11.32 -6.54 5.59
CA LEU A 206 -11.45 -5.08 5.61
C LEU A 206 -12.13 -4.61 4.32
N ASN A 207 -13.09 -3.70 4.46
CA ASN A 207 -13.64 -2.95 3.36
C ASN A 207 -12.96 -1.58 3.31
N VAL A 208 -12.26 -1.29 2.23
CA VAL A 208 -11.56 -0.02 2.00
C VAL A 208 -12.29 0.72 0.90
N ASN A 209 -12.84 1.90 1.22
CA ASN A 209 -13.45 2.80 0.26
C ASN A 209 -12.52 3.99 0.04
N SER A 210 -11.89 4.06 -1.13
CA SER A 210 -10.89 5.07 -1.47
C SER A 210 -11.44 6.06 -2.48
N ASN A 211 -11.43 7.35 -2.12
CA ASN A 211 -11.77 8.47 -3.00
C ASN A 211 -10.50 9.12 -3.52
N TYR A 212 -10.24 8.95 -4.79
CA TYR A 212 -9.12 9.53 -5.50
C TYR A 212 -9.49 10.88 -6.10
N THR A 213 -8.56 11.83 -6.07
CA THR A 213 -8.66 13.11 -6.79
C THR A 213 -7.40 13.29 -7.62
N LEU A 214 -7.54 13.53 -8.93
CA LEU A 214 -6.40 13.91 -9.77
C LEU A 214 -6.03 15.37 -9.49
N LYS A 215 -4.90 15.60 -8.82
CA LYS A 215 -4.45 16.96 -8.46
C LYS A 215 -3.64 17.61 -9.56
N GLU A 216 -2.77 16.84 -10.22
CA GLU A 216 -1.87 17.37 -11.24
C GLU A 216 -1.44 16.27 -12.21
N VAL A 217 -1.23 16.65 -13.45
CA VAL A 217 -0.58 15.85 -14.50
C VAL A 217 0.71 16.55 -14.87
N THR A 218 1.84 15.88 -14.66
CA THR A 218 3.15 16.34 -15.10
C THR A 218 3.55 15.58 -16.37
N LYS A 219 4.70 15.93 -16.94
CA LYS A 219 5.25 15.21 -18.10
C LYS A 219 5.48 13.71 -17.82
N ASP A 220 5.86 13.38 -16.59
CA ASP A 220 6.35 12.04 -16.24
C ASP A 220 5.56 11.37 -15.08
N SER A 221 4.55 12.06 -14.52
CA SER A 221 3.82 11.55 -13.35
C SER A 221 2.42 12.14 -13.21
N TYR A 222 1.59 11.43 -12.44
CA TYR A 222 0.30 11.89 -11.93
C TYR A 222 0.43 12.14 -10.42
N ILE A 223 -0.14 13.25 -9.95
CA ILE A 223 -0.27 13.52 -8.51
C ILE A 223 -1.72 13.26 -8.12
N LEU A 224 -1.90 12.28 -7.26
CA LEU A 224 -3.20 11.86 -6.74
C LEU A 224 -3.28 12.19 -5.26
N GLU A 225 -4.41 12.74 -4.85
CA GLU A 225 -4.81 12.76 -3.45
C GLU A 225 -5.77 11.60 -3.23
N VAL A 226 -5.58 10.86 -2.16
CA VAL A 226 -6.43 9.71 -1.83
C VAL A 226 -6.90 9.88 -0.39
N VAL A 227 -8.22 9.76 -0.20
CA VAL A 227 -8.82 9.69 1.13
C VAL A 227 -9.59 8.39 1.19
N SER A 228 -9.21 7.53 2.12
CA SER A 228 -9.84 6.23 2.27
C SER A 228 -10.53 6.11 3.62
N THR A 229 -11.67 5.44 3.63
CA THR A 229 -12.29 4.94 4.85
C THR A 229 -12.12 3.42 4.90
N ILE A 230 -11.80 2.93 6.08
CA ILE A 230 -11.61 1.50 6.34
C ILE A 230 -12.69 1.09 7.33
N SER A 231 -13.38 -0.01 7.03
CA SER A 231 -14.34 -0.61 7.95
C SER A 231 -14.23 -2.12 7.93
N THR A 232 -14.48 -2.75 9.05
CA THR A 232 -14.73 -4.19 9.11
C THR A 232 -16.20 -4.47 8.79
N GLY A 233 -16.47 -5.67 8.28
CA GLY A 233 -17.83 -6.17 8.20
C GLY A 233 -18.43 -6.41 9.60
N ASP A 234 -19.75 -6.58 9.66
CA ASP A 234 -20.45 -6.91 10.93
C ASP A 234 -20.20 -8.34 11.42
N GLU A 235 -19.36 -9.09 10.75
CA GLU A 235 -19.08 -10.50 11.04
C GLU A 235 -18.09 -10.64 12.19
N PHE A 236 -18.38 -11.58 13.07
CA PHE A 236 -17.42 -12.03 14.08
C PHE A 236 -16.41 -12.97 13.43
N ASN A 237 -15.13 -12.72 13.67
CA ASN A 237 -14.06 -13.61 13.25
C ASN A 237 -13.64 -14.48 14.44
N GLU A 238 -13.47 -15.79 14.22
CA GLU A 238 -12.94 -16.68 15.22
C GLU A 238 -11.40 -16.63 15.17
N MET A 239 -10.78 -16.20 16.28
CA MET A 239 -9.33 -16.23 16.46
C MET A 239 -8.99 -16.96 17.75
N ASN A 240 -8.28 -18.09 17.63
CA ASN A 240 -7.85 -18.90 18.78
C ASN A 240 -9.00 -19.28 19.73
N GLY A 241 -10.18 -19.63 19.19
CA GLY A 241 -11.36 -19.99 19.97
C GLY A 241 -12.12 -18.80 20.57
N MET A 242 -11.74 -17.57 20.24
CA MET A 242 -12.44 -16.34 20.64
C MET A 242 -13.14 -15.72 19.45
N PHE A 243 -14.41 -15.32 19.64
CA PHE A 243 -15.13 -14.53 18.64
C PHE A 243 -14.75 -13.05 18.81
N VAL A 244 -14.07 -12.51 17.79
CA VAL A 244 -13.60 -11.12 17.79
C VAL A 244 -14.34 -10.35 16.71
N LYS A 245 -14.94 -9.22 17.08
CA LYS A 245 -15.43 -8.22 16.14
C LYS A 245 -14.45 -7.06 16.14
N TYR A 246 -13.94 -6.71 14.97
CA TYR A 246 -13.14 -5.52 14.79
C TYR A 246 -14.05 -4.38 14.37
N ASP A 247 -13.95 -3.26 15.03
CA ASP A 247 -14.56 -2.00 14.61
C ASP A 247 -13.40 -1.06 14.31
N LEU A 248 -12.97 -1.05 13.05
CA LEU A 248 -11.88 -0.23 12.58
C LEU A 248 -12.46 0.88 11.72
N ASP A 249 -12.22 2.10 12.11
CA ASP A 249 -12.49 3.31 11.35
C ASP A 249 -11.18 4.08 11.20
N GLY A 250 -10.81 4.41 9.97
CA GLY A 250 -9.54 5.07 9.69
C GLY A 250 -9.57 5.84 8.39
N THR A 251 -8.71 6.85 8.31
CA THR A 251 -8.40 7.57 7.05
C THR A 251 -6.96 7.30 6.66
N MET A 252 -6.73 7.12 5.35
CA MET A 252 -5.42 6.88 4.76
C MET A 252 -5.17 7.93 3.67
#